data_edd290f9e9455953efbc3e37011838aa
#
_entry.id   edd290f9e9455953efbc3e37011838aa
#
_cell.length_a   1.000
_cell.length_b   1.000
_cell.length_c   1.000
_cell.angle_alpha   90.00
_cell.angle_beta   90.00
_cell.angle_gamma   90.00
#
_symmetry.space_group_name_H-M   'P 1'
#
loop_
_entity.id
_entity.type
_entity.pdbx_description
1 polymer ?
#
loop_
_entity_poly.entity_id
_entity_poly.type
_entity_poly.pdbx_seq_one_letter_code
_entity_poly.pdbx_strand_id
1 'polypeptide(L)'
;MRNNGKVQGFELESLKNLGPVSSRQLQAVGIETIEQLETMGPVQAFQLVANQFPSETSVTFLYALHGALLDIPLGEMSDQDKARLRDQARG
;
A
#
# COMPACT_ATOMS: atom_id res chain seq x y z
N MET A 1 -22.61 16.53 0.59
CA MET A 1 -22.11 16.30 0.35
C MET A 1 -21.50 16.01 -0.08
N ARG A 2 -21.26 15.79 -0.21
CA ARG A 2 -20.71 15.50 -0.70
C ARG A 2 -19.86 14.83 -1.24
N ASN A 3 -19.54 14.19 -1.76
CA ASN A 3 -18.46 13.77 -2.35
C ASN A 3 -17.43 13.10 -1.56
N ASN A 4 -17.71 12.65 -0.42
CA ASN A 4 -16.78 12.13 0.54
C ASN A 4 -16.11 10.87 0.06
N GLY A 5 -16.79 10.02 -0.63
CA GLY A 5 -16.20 8.80 -1.14
C GLY A 5 -15.08 9.05 -2.13
N LYS A 6 -15.25 10.10 -2.93
CA LYS A 6 -14.23 10.40 -3.90
C LYS A 6 -12.96 10.90 -3.25
N VAL A 7 -13.11 11.65 -2.20
CA VAL A 7 -11.97 12.21 -1.49
C VAL A 7 -11.09 11.10 -0.92
N GLN A 8 -11.72 10.05 -0.42
CA GLN A 8 -10.98 8.95 0.18
C GLN A 8 -10.04 8.27 -0.81
N GLY A 9 -10.50 8.07 -2.05
CA GLY A 9 -9.64 7.48 -3.05
C GLY A 9 -8.44 8.32 -3.34
N PHE A 10 -8.64 9.63 -3.45
CA PHE A 10 -7.55 10.53 -3.72
C PHE A 10 -6.59 10.64 -2.55
N GLU A 11 -7.08 10.39 -1.35
CA GLU A 11 -6.23 10.44 -0.18
C GLU A 11 -5.06 9.49 -0.29
N LEU A 12 -5.33 8.24 -0.69
CA LEU A 12 -4.27 7.25 -0.84
C LEU A 12 -3.29 7.61 -1.95
N GLU A 13 -3.79 8.21 -3.03
CA GLU A 13 -2.93 8.60 -4.13
C GLU A 13 -1.94 9.69 -3.73
N SER A 14 -2.23 10.44 -2.69
CA SER A 14 -1.34 11.49 -2.25
C SER A 14 -0.13 10.96 -1.52
N LEU A 15 -0.13 9.71 -1.13
CA LEU A 15 1.01 9.13 -0.46
C LEU A 15 2.14 8.82 -1.44
N LYS A 16 3.37 8.97 -0.96
CA LYS A 16 4.54 8.70 -1.76
C LYS A 16 4.50 7.26 -2.25
N ASN A 17 4.95 7.01 -3.47
CA ASN A 17 5.03 5.69 -4.08
C ASN A 17 3.69 5.09 -4.51
N LEU A 18 2.58 5.71 -4.20
CA LEU A 18 1.26 5.21 -4.57
C LEU A 18 0.63 6.08 -5.65
N GLY A 19 -0.03 5.44 -6.59
CA GLY A 19 -0.71 6.13 -7.67
C GLY A 19 -2.13 5.65 -7.81
N PRO A 20 -2.80 6.01 -8.92
CA PRO A 20 -4.21 5.66 -9.12
C PRO A 20 -4.46 4.15 -9.14
N VAL A 21 -3.55 3.37 -9.72
CA VAL A 21 -3.74 1.92 -9.77
C VAL A 21 -3.65 1.32 -8.39
N SER A 22 -2.62 1.70 -7.62
CA SER A 22 -2.46 1.22 -6.26
C SER A 22 -3.64 1.60 -5.39
N SER A 23 -4.10 2.84 -5.52
CA SER A 23 -5.23 3.32 -4.75
C SER A 23 -6.48 2.49 -5.04
N ARG A 24 -6.72 2.19 -6.30
CA ARG A 24 -7.89 1.41 -6.70
C ARG A 24 -7.81 -0.01 -6.16
N GLN A 25 -6.62 -0.62 -6.19
CA GLN A 25 -6.45 -1.96 -5.67
C GLN A 25 -6.67 -2.01 -4.16
N LEU A 26 -6.18 -1.00 -3.44
CA LEU A 26 -6.41 -0.93 -2.01
C LEU A 26 -7.89 -0.75 -1.70
N GLN A 27 -8.57 0.09 -2.44
CA GLN A 27 -10.01 0.27 -2.24
C GLN A 27 -10.77 -1.02 -2.48
N ALA A 28 -10.34 -1.82 -3.44
CA ALA A 28 -11.01 -3.07 -3.75
C ALA A 28 -10.96 -4.06 -2.60
N VAL A 29 -9.96 -3.93 -1.71
CA VAL A 29 -9.86 -4.80 -0.54
C VAL A 29 -10.28 -4.07 0.74
N GLY A 30 -10.96 -2.93 0.60
CA GLY A 30 -11.55 -2.25 1.75
C GLY A 30 -10.68 -1.21 2.42
N ILE A 31 -9.55 -0.87 1.83
CA ILE A 31 -8.64 0.15 2.38
C ILE A 31 -8.83 1.43 1.60
N GLU A 32 -9.50 2.41 2.22
CA GLU A 32 -9.89 3.63 1.52
C GLU A 32 -9.22 4.88 2.06
N THR A 33 -8.67 4.83 3.26
CA THR A 33 -8.08 6.01 3.89
C THR A 33 -6.66 5.72 4.35
N ILE A 34 -5.90 6.79 4.56
CA ILE A 34 -4.54 6.67 5.09
C ILE A 34 -4.58 6.03 6.47
N GLU A 35 -5.55 6.42 7.27
CA GLU A 35 -5.68 5.88 8.62
C GLU A 35 -5.91 4.36 8.59
N GLN A 36 -6.75 3.89 7.69
CA GLN A 36 -6.99 2.46 7.57
C GLN A 36 -5.72 1.72 7.16
N LEU A 37 -4.95 2.31 6.25
CA LEU A 37 -3.71 1.70 5.82
C LEU A 37 -2.69 1.66 6.97
N GLU A 38 -2.60 2.74 7.73
CA GLU A 38 -1.69 2.79 8.86
C GLU A 38 -2.05 1.75 9.92
N THR A 39 -3.34 1.62 10.19
CA THR A 39 -3.80 0.67 11.20
C THR A 39 -3.50 -0.76 10.78
N MET A 40 -3.71 -1.07 9.52
CA MET A 40 -3.48 -2.40 9.01
C MET A 40 -1.99 -2.72 8.85
N GLY A 41 -1.22 -1.74 8.41
CA GLY A 41 0.20 -1.91 8.14
C GLY A 41 0.46 -2.41 6.72
N PRO A 42 1.70 -2.24 6.24
CA PRO A 42 2.01 -2.55 4.84
C PRO A 42 1.96 -4.04 4.52
N VAL A 43 2.37 -4.90 5.45
CA VAL A 43 2.42 -6.33 5.16
C VAL A 43 1.04 -6.90 4.96
N GLN A 44 0.12 -6.61 5.88
CA GLN A 44 -1.23 -7.13 5.76
C GLN A 44 -1.96 -6.55 4.56
N ALA A 45 -1.78 -5.27 4.31
CA ALA A 45 -2.37 -4.64 3.13
C ALA A 45 -1.86 -5.29 1.85
N PHE A 46 -0.55 -5.54 1.79
CA PHE A 46 0.04 -6.22 0.64
C PHE A 46 -0.57 -7.60 0.44
N GLN A 47 -0.73 -8.36 1.52
CA GLN A 47 -1.28 -9.71 1.43
C GLN A 47 -2.71 -9.70 0.91
N LEU A 48 -3.53 -8.76 1.35
CA LEU A 48 -4.90 -8.65 0.87
C LEU A 48 -4.95 -8.36 -0.63
N VAL A 49 -4.11 -7.40 -1.07
CA VAL A 49 -4.10 -7.05 -2.48
C VAL A 49 -3.55 -8.20 -3.32
N ALA A 50 -2.51 -8.88 -2.84
CA ALA A 50 -1.93 -10.00 -3.56
C ALA A 50 -2.93 -11.16 -3.71
N ASN A 51 -3.77 -11.38 -2.69
CA ASN A 51 -4.80 -12.40 -2.78
C ASN A 51 -5.87 -12.07 -3.81
N GLN A 52 -6.22 -10.79 -3.89
CA GLN A 52 -7.25 -10.35 -4.82
C GLN A 52 -6.73 -10.20 -6.25
N PHE A 53 -5.49 -9.77 -6.39
CA PHE A 53 -4.88 -9.47 -7.68
C PHE A 53 -3.54 -10.19 -7.82
N PRO A 54 -3.52 -11.53 -7.80
CA PRO A 54 -2.24 -12.25 -7.72
C PRO A 54 -1.31 -12.03 -8.90
N SER A 55 -1.84 -11.86 -10.10
CA SER A 55 -0.98 -11.69 -11.26
C SER A 55 -0.54 -10.25 -11.46
N GLU A 56 -1.10 -9.31 -10.70
CA GLU A 56 -0.78 -7.89 -10.85
C GLU A 56 0.00 -7.33 -9.68
N THR A 57 0.24 -8.14 -8.67
CA THR A 57 0.87 -7.66 -7.43
C THR A 57 2.27 -8.24 -7.31
N SER A 58 3.25 -7.37 -7.17
CA SER A 58 4.64 -7.79 -6.99
C SER A 58 5.14 -7.33 -5.63
N VAL A 59 6.30 -7.84 -5.25
CA VAL A 59 6.90 -7.47 -3.97
C VAL A 59 7.25 -5.98 -3.92
N THR A 60 7.42 -5.36 -5.07
CA THR A 60 7.65 -3.92 -5.12
C THR A 60 6.48 -3.16 -4.48
N PHE A 61 5.26 -3.65 -4.64
CA PHE A 61 4.11 -3.02 -4.03
C PHE A 61 4.20 -3.02 -2.51
N LEU A 62 4.74 -4.11 -1.94
CA LEU A 62 4.97 -4.18 -0.50
C LEU A 62 5.94 -3.06 -0.06
N TYR A 63 7.02 -2.88 -0.80
CA TYR A 63 7.97 -1.82 -0.48
C TYR A 63 7.33 -0.45 -0.64
N ALA A 64 6.51 -0.29 -1.68
CA ALA A 64 5.83 0.98 -1.92
C ALA A 64 4.90 1.33 -0.76
N LEU A 65 4.19 0.36 -0.23
CA LEU A 65 3.29 0.59 0.90
C LEU A 65 4.07 1.01 2.15
N HIS A 66 5.17 0.32 2.43
CA HIS A 66 5.99 0.64 3.58
C HIS A 66 6.55 2.06 3.45
N GLY A 67 7.09 2.37 2.28
CA GLY A 67 7.64 3.71 2.04
C GLY A 67 6.58 4.78 2.09
N ALA A 68 5.37 4.47 1.62
CA ALA A 68 4.28 5.43 1.65
C ALA A 68 3.94 5.85 3.07
N LEU A 69 3.91 4.91 3.98
CA LEU A 69 3.56 5.19 5.37
C LEU A 69 4.67 5.94 6.10
N LEU A 70 5.93 5.76 5.69
CA LEU A 70 7.07 6.43 6.31
C LEU A 70 7.54 7.64 5.51
N ASP A 71 6.88 7.93 4.38
CA ASP A 71 7.25 9.03 3.49
C ASP A 71 8.67 8.85 2.95
N ILE A 72 9.00 7.62 2.56
CA ILE A 72 10.31 7.27 2.02
C ILE A 72 10.15 6.84 0.55
N PRO A 73 10.87 7.47 -0.39
CA PRO A 73 10.83 7.03 -1.78
C PRO A 73 11.37 5.62 -1.93
N LEU A 74 10.83 4.86 -2.88
CA LEU A 74 11.25 3.49 -3.11
C LEU A 74 12.76 3.36 -3.29
N GLY A 75 13.34 4.29 -4.01
CA GLY A 75 14.77 4.22 -4.29
C GLY A 75 15.66 4.44 -3.10
N GLU A 76 15.09 4.90 -1.98
CA GLU A 76 15.87 5.17 -0.77
C GLU A 76 15.68 4.10 0.30
N MET A 77 14.87 3.08 0.04
CA MET A 77 14.69 2.00 1.01
C MET A 77 15.92 1.12 1.05
N SER A 78 16.35 0.74 2.26
CA SER A 78 17.50 -0.11 2.43
C SER A 78 17.19 -1.56 2.06
N ASP A 79 18.21 -2.29 1.66
CA ASP A 79 18.05 -3.71 1.35
C ASP A 79 17.64 -4.50 2.59
N GLN A 80 18.10 -4.05 3.73
CA GLN A 80 17.77 -4.70 5.00
C GLN A 80 16.29 -4.58 5.30
N ASP A 81 15.70 -3.40 5.10
CA ASP A 81 14.28 -3.22 5.31
C ASP A 81 13.47 -4.05 4.33
N LYS A 82 13.92 -4.10 3.07
CA LYS A 82 13.23 -4.89 2.06
C LYS A 82 13.22 -6.36 2.43
N ALA A 83 14.36 -6.88 2.91
CA ALA A 83 14.45 -8.27 3.30
C ALA A 83 13.52 -8.57 4.47
N ARG A 84 13.46 -7.67 5.44
CA ARG A 84 12.60 -7.85 6.60
C ARG A 84 11.14 -7.88 6.19
N LEU A 85 10.74 -6.99 5.29
CA LEU A 85 9.37 -6.95 4.80
C LEU A 85 9.00 -8.23 4.07
N ARG A 86 9.91 -8.75 3.24
CA ARG A 86 9.66 -9.99 2.53
C ARG A 86 9.44 -11.15 3.49
N ASP A 87 10.26 -11.21 4.55
CA ASP A 87 10.11 -12.25 5.55
C ASP A 87 8.77 -12.17 6.26
N GLN A 88 8.35 -10.96 6.62
CA GLN A 88 7.07 -10.76 7.28
C GLN A 88 5.91 -11.13 6.37
N ALA A 89 6.00 -10.79 5.11
CA ALA A 89 4.92 -11.08 4.16
C ALA A 89 4.79 -12.57 3.90
N ARG A 90 5.89 -13.30 4.03
CA ARG A 90 5.90 -14.74 3.81
C ARG A 90 5.30 -15.50 4.97
N GLY A 91 5.52 -15.00 6.13
CA GLY A 91 5.06 -15.62 7.33
C GLY A 91 3.61 -15.46 7.57
#